data_7504e6bc0ffaa0482cce53c2c2575bae
#
_entry.id   7504e6bc0ffaa0482cce53c2c2575bae
#
_cell.length_a   1.000
_cell.length_b   1.000
_cell.length_c   1.000
_cell.angle_alpha   90.00
_cell.angle_beta   90.00
_cell.angle_gamma   90.00
#
_symmetry.space_group_name_H-M   'P 1'
#
loop_
_entity.id
_entity.type
_entity.pdbx_description
1 polymer ?
#
loop_
_entity_poly.entity_id
_entity_poly.type
_entity_poly.pdbx_seq_one_letter_code
_entity_poly.pdbx_strand_id
1 'polypeptide(L)'
;MPSSSHPVERFSFSTALFGMLVLTLGMGLGRFLYTPMLPVMMAEGAFSFSQLSWIASGNYAGYLAGSLLFSFGAFHQPSRLRPFLLVSALASGLLILAMAWLPPFILVLLIRFLAGVASAGMLIFGSTLIMQHTRHPFVLAALFSGVGIGIALGNEYVLAGLHFALSSQTLWQGAGALSGMMLIALTLLMPSKKHAIAPMPLAKTEQQIMSWWLLAILYGLAGFGYIIVATYLPLMAKDAGQP
;
A
#
# COMPACT_ATOMS: atom_id res chain seq x y z
N MET A 1 43.18 18.26 10.25
CA MET A 1 41.81 17.66 10.27
C MET A 1 41.38 17.52 8.83
N PRO A 2 41.21 16.31 8.29
CA PRO A 2 40.68 16.14 6.95
C PRO A 2 39.18 16.39 7.00
N SER A 3 38.67 17.36 6.25
CA SER A 3 37.28 17.61 6.03
C SER A 3 36.69 16.40 5.31
N SER A 4 35.86 15.59 6.02
CA SER A 4 35.08 14.55 5.42
C SER A 4 33.98 15.23 4.58
N SER A 5 34.29 15.48 3.32
CA SER A 5 33.29 15.84 2.31
C SER A 5 32.39 14.60 2.14
N HIS A 6 31.28 14.52 2.89
CA HIS A 6 30.22 13.59 2.59
C HIS A 6 29.73 13.88 1.17
N PRO A 7 29.75 12.92 0.23
CA PRO A 7 29.19 13.14 -1.08
C PRO A 7 27.71 13.52 -0.92
N VAL A 8 27.35 14.69 -1.40
CA VAL A 8 25.95 15.14 -1.44
C VAL A 8 25.20 14.15 -2.32
N GLU A 9 24.34 13.34 -1.70
CA GLU A 9 23.48 12.40 -2.46
C GLU A 9 22.64 13.19 -3.46
N ARG A 10 22.81 12.87 -4.74
CA ARG A 10 22.03 13.53 -5.80
C ARG A 10 20.59 13.06 -5.76
N PHE A 11 19.68 14.00 -5.76
CA PHE A 11 18.24 13.74 -5.94
C PHE A 11 18.02 13.02 -7.29
N SER A 12 17.31 11.87 -7.24
CA SER A 12 16.90 11.14 -8.43
C SER A 12 15.38 11.19 -8.56
N PHE A 13 14.88 11.93 -9.52
CA PHE A 13 13.45 12.05 -9.80
C PHE A 13 12.82 10.68 -10.14
N SER A 14 13.50 9.86 -10.95
CA SER A 14 12.98 8.54 -11.32
C SER A 14 12.84 7.61 -10.11
N THR A 15 13.79 7.67 -9.16
CA THR A 15 13.74 6.88 -7.93
C THR A 15 12.62 7.38 -7.00
N ALA A 16 12.41 8.69 -6.91
CA ALA A 16 11.31 9.29 -6.16
C ALA A 16 9.95 8.89 -6.74
N LEU A 17 9.79 9.00 -8.06
CA LEU A 17 8.57 8.61 -8.78
C LEU A 17 8.30 7.11 -8.65
N PHE A 18 9.33 6.27 -8.78
CA PHE A 18 9.21 4.83 -8.56
C PHE A 18 8.67 4.54 -7.15
N GLY A 19 9.28 5.11 -6.12
CA GLY A 19 8.85 4.91 -4.72
C GLY A 19 7.40 5.35 -4.51
N MET A 20 7.04 6.52 -5.01
CA MET A 20 5.67 7.04 -4.95
C MET A 20 4.68 6.08 -5.61
N LEU A 21 4.97 5.59 -6.82
CA LEU A 21 4.11 4.65 -7.54
C LEU A 21 3.96 3.29 -6.82
N VAL A 22 5.03 2.79 -6.18
CA VAL A 22 4.98 1.55 -5.38
C VAL A 22 3.90 1.65 -4.31
N LEU A 23 3.90 2.73 -3.51
CA LEU A 23 2.93 2.85 -2.43
C LEU A 23 1.57 3.36 -2.90
N THR A 24 1.48 4.10 -4.00
CA THR A 24 0.20 4.41 -4.64
C THR A 24 -0.51 3.13 -5.08
N LEU A 25 0.18 2.21 -5.73
CA LEU A 25 -0.39 0.93 -6.14
C LEU A 25 -0.67 0.03 -4.92
N GLY A 26 0.32 -0.21 -4.06
CA GLY A 26 0.23 -1.19 -2.98
C GLY A 26 -0.71 -0.78 -1.85
N MET A 27 -0.65 0.48 -1.44
CA MET A 27 -1.46 1.01 -0.34
C MET A 27 -2.69 1.76 -0.86
N GLY A 28 -2.52 2.71 -1.78
CA GLY A 28 -3.62 3.49 -2.32
C GLY A 28 -4.69 2.61 -2.97
N LEU A 29 -4.34 1.96 -4.06
CA LEU A 29 -5.29 1.09 -4.79
C LEU A 29 -5.47 -0.27 -4.12
N GLY A 30 -4.39 -0.95 -3.75
CA GLY A 30 -4.44 -2.31 -3.21
C GLY A 30 -5.19 -2.44 -1.89
N ARG A 31 -5.06 -1.47 -1.02
CA ARG A 31 -5.65 -1.47 0.31
C ARG A 31 -6.82 -0.51 0.47
N PHE A 32 -6.62 0.77 0.18
CA PHE A 32 -7.56 1.83 0.54
C PHE A 32 -8.65 2.11 -0.48
N LEU A 33 -8.52 1.68 -1.75
CA LEU A 33 -9.60 1.81 -2.74
C LEU A 33 -10.90 1.12 -2.30
N TYR A 34 -10.80 0.07 -1.49
CA TYR A 34 -11.98 -0.60 -0.94
C TYR A 34 -12.88 0.35 -0.15
N THR A 35 -12.30 1.33 0.53
CA THR A 35 -13.03 2.27 1.40
C THR A 35 -14.10 3.05 0.64
N PRO A 36 -13.82 3.79 -0.45
CA PRO A 36 -14.85 4.45 -1.25
C PRO A 36 -15.72 3.47 -2.05
N MET A 37 -15.25 2.26 -2.34
CA MET A 37 -16.06 1.22 -2.99
C MET A 37 -17.10 0.56 -2.09
N LEU A 38 -16.91 0.60 -0.76
CA LEU A 38 -17.82 0.00 0.20
C LEU A 38 -19.27 0.52 0.06
N PRO A 39 -19.53 1.84 0.10
CA PRO A 39 -20.89 2.36 -0.07
C PRO A 39 -21.47 2.08 -1.46
N VAL A 40 -20.66 1.94 -2.49
CA VAL A 40 -21.11 1.58 -3.85
C VAL A 40 -21.63 0.15 -3.86
N MET A 41 -20.83 -0.82 -3.41
CA MET A 41 -21.22 -2.23 -3.33
C MET A 41 -22.42 -2.46 -2.40
N MET A 42 -22.53 -1.67 -1.33
CA MET A 42 -23.69 -1.73 -0.42
C MET A 42 -24.95 -1.21 -1.12
N ALA A 43 -24.88 -0.12 -1.85
CA ALA A 43 -26.02 0.44 -2.60
C ALA A 43 -26.52 -0.48 -3.72
N GLU A 44 -25.64 -1.24 -4.34
CA GLU A 44 -25.96 -2.26 -5.35
C GLU A 44 -26.56 -3.55 -4.73
N GLY A 45 -26.54 -3.68 -3.41
CA GLY A 45 -27.04 -4.88 -2.72
C GLY A 45 -26.13 -6.11 -2.89
N ALA A 46 -24.89 -5.92 -3.33
CA ALA A 46 -23.94 -7.02 -3.55
C ALA A 46 -23.61 -7.77 -2.25
N PHE A 47 -23.49 -7.04 -1.15
CA PHE A 47 -23.19 -7.56 0.19
C PHE A 47 -23.87 -6.73 1.26
N SER A 48 -24.21 -7.36 2.39
CA SER A 48 -24.68 -6.66 3.58
C SER A 48 -23.55 -5.84 4.22
N PHE A 49 -23.90 -4.82 5.01
CA PHE A 49 -22.92 -4.02 5.77
C PHE A 49 -21.99 -4.91 6.63
N SER A 50 -22.53 -5.93 7.30
CA SER A 50 -21.74 -6.87 8.09
C SER A 50 -20.73 -7.62 7.23
N GLN A 51 -21.14 -8.11 6.06
CA GLN A 51 -20.24 -8.80 5.12
C GLN A 51 -19.13 -7.86 4.61
N LEU A 52 -19.48 -6.63 4.24
CA LEU A 52 -18.53 -5.63 3.80
C LEU A 52 -17.50 -5.28 4.89
N SER A 53 -17.93 -5.21 6.14
CA SER A 53 -17.06 -4.99 7.30
C SER A 53 -16.10 -6.16 7.52
N TRP A 54 -16.57 -7.41 7.38
CA TRP A 54 -15.70 -8.59 7.44
C TRP A 54 -14.68 -8.61 6.30
N ILE A 55 -15.09 -8.23 5.08
CA ILE A 55 -14.21 -8.14 3.91
C ILE A 55 -13.09 -7.09 4.15
N ALA A 56 -13.42 -5.93 4.73
CA ALA A 56 -12.44 -4.92 5.15
C ALA A 56 -11.47 -5.49 6.19
N SER A 57 -12.00 -6.13 7.23
CA SER A 57 -11.22 -6.76 8.30
C SER A 57 -10.28 -7.85 7.76
N GLY A 58 -10.73 -8.61 6.77
CA GLY A 58 -9.92 -9.61 6.07
C GLY A 58 -8.67 -9.00 5.45
N ASN A 59 -8.80 -7.82 4.81
CA ASN A 59 -7.64 -7.12 4.25
C ASN A 59 -6.64 -6.68 5.33
N TYR A 60 -7.13 -6.18 6.47
CA TYR A 60 -6.27 -5.78 7.58
C TYR A 60 -5.56 -6.98 8.22
N ALA A 61 -6.28 -8.10 8.40
CA ALA A 61 -5.69 -9.34 8.89
C ALA A 61 -4.61 -9.87 7.92
N GLY A 62 -4.88 -9.83 6.62
CA GLY A 62 -3.91 -10.19 5.58
C GLY A 62 -2.67 -9.30 5.59
N TYR A 63 -2.85 -7.99 5.76
CA TYR A 63 -1.74 -7.05 5.87
C TYR A 63 -0.89 -7.33 7.11
N LEU A 64 -1.50 -7.58 8.25
CA LEU A 64 -0.78 -7.95 9.48
C LEU A 64 -0.01 -9.27 9.28
N ALA A 65 -0.67 -10.30 8.75
CA ALA A 65 -0.04 -11.59 8.48
C ALA A 65 1.14 -11.45 7.50
N GLY A 66 0.97 -10.68 6.42
CA GLY A 66 2.03 -10.38 5.46
C GLY A 66 3.18 -9.60 6.08
N SER A 67 2.88 -8.60 6.91
CA SER A 67 3.90 -7.81 7.61
C SER A 67 4.74 -8.67 8.55
N LEU A 68 4.11 -9.56 9.31
CA LEU A 68 4.81 -10.53 10.17
C LEU A 68 5.64 -11.50 9.34
N LEU A 69 5.07 -12.10 8.30
CA LEU A 69 5.77 -13.04 7.42
C LEU A 69 7.01 -12.41 6.79
N PHE A 70 6.85 -11.21 6.21
CA PHE A 70 7.93 -10.55 5.49
C PHE A 70 8.94 -9.84 6.41
N SER A 71 8.72 -9.78 7.73
CA SER A 71 9.70 -9.29 8.70
C SER A 71 10.89 -10.24 8.89
N PHE A 72 10.74 -11.51 8.53
CA PHE A 72 11.85 -12.47 8.64
C PHE A 72 12.99 -12.16 7.66
N GLY A 73 14.24 -12.24 8.16
CA GLY A 73 15.45 -11.86 7.41
C GLY A 73 15.66 -12.59 6.08
N ALA A 74 15.07 -13.78 5.91
CA ALA A 74 15.11 -14.54 4.65
C ALA A 74 14.53 -13.77 3.45
N PHE A 75 13.59 -12.85 3.69
CA PHE A 75 12.97 -12.01 2.67
C PHE A 75 13.76 -10.75 2.33
N HIS A 76 14.69 -10.32 3.20
CA HIS A 76 15.45 -9.06 3.04
C HIS A 76 16.75 -9.23 2.25
N GLN A 77 17.00 -10.39 1.65
CA GLN A 77 18.16 -10.59 0.80
C GLN A 77 18.09 -9.64 -0.42
N PRO A 78 19.15 -8.85 -0.71
CA PRO A 78 19.12 -7.85 -1.78
C PRO A 78 18.77 -8.42 -3.17
N SER A 79 19.14 -9.67 -3.44
CA SER A 79 18.81 -10.38 -4.68
C SER A 79 17.33 -10.70 -4.84
N ARG A 80 16.58 -10.82 -3.73
CA ARG A 80 15.18 -11.22 -3.70
C ARG A 80 14.18 -10.06 -3.64
N LEU A 81 14.61 -8.86 -3.22
CA LEU A 81 13.71 -7.71 -3.03
C LEU A 81 12.95 -7.34 -4.30
N ARG A 82 13.63 -7.28 -5.46
CA ARG A 82 12.99 -6.93 -6.73
C ARG A 82 11.94 -7.95 -7.17
N PRO A 83 12.26 -9.26 -7.26
CA PRO A 83 11.26 -10.25 -7.63
C PRO A 83 10.09 -10.29 -6.63
N PHE A 84 10.31 -10.16 -5.33
CA PHE A 84 9.24 -10.12 -4.34
C PHE A 84 8.37 -8.87 -4.48
N LEU A 85 8.97 -7.70 -4.75
CA LEU A 85 8.20 -6.49 -5.03
C LEU A 85 7.34 -6.66 -6.29
N LEU A 86 7.87 -7.20 -7.38
CA LEU A 86 7.13 -7.42 -8.62
C LEU A 86 6.01 -8.44 -8.45
N VAL A 87 6.27 -9.54 -7.72
CA VAL A 87 5.22 -10.53 -7.39
C VAL A 87 4.12 -9.89 -6.56
N SER A 88 4.48 -9.08 -5.56
CA SER A 88 3.50 -8.37 -4.73
C SER A 88 2.69 -7.36 -5.56
N ALA A 89 3.32 -6.63 -6.48
CA ALA A 89 2.65 -5.67 -7.35
C ALA A 89 1.70 -6.36 -8.35
N LEU A 90 2.16 -7.46 -8.96
CA LEU A 90 1.33 -8.28 -9.85
C LEU A 90 0.13 -8.88 -9.09
N ALA A 91 0.39 -9.48 -7.93
CA ALA A 91 -0.66 -10.02 -7.09
C ALA A 91 -1.68 -8.96 -6.70
N SER A 92 -1.23 -7.75 -6.30
CA SER A 92 -2.12 -6.64 -5.97
C SER A 92 -3.03 -6.28 -7.16
N GLY A 93 -2.49 -6.12 -8.36
CA GLY A 93 -3.26 -5.81 -9.57
C GLY A 93 -4.26 -6.90 -9.94
N LEU A 94 -3.86 -8.17 -9.90
CA LEU A 94 -4.73 -9.31 -10.20
C LEU A 94 -5.86 -9.45 -9.16
N LEU A 95 -5.56 -9.23 -7.88
CA LEU A 95 -6.57 -9.31 -6.81
C LEU A 95 -7.55 -8.13 -6.85
N ILE A 96 -7.10 -6.93 -7.25
CA ILE A 96 -8.00 -5.79 -7.54
C ILE A 96 -8.93 -6.17 -8.71
N LEU A 97 -8.38 -6.69 -9.80
CA LEU A 97 -9.17 -7.11 -10.95
C LEU A 97 -10.16 -8.23 -10.60
N ALA A 98 -9.77 -9.19 -9.73
CA ALA A 98 -10.63 -10.28 -9.29
C ALA A 98 -11.89 -9.78 -8.53
N MET A 99 -11.84 -8.61 -7.91
CA MET A 99 -13.01 -7.99 -7.27
C MET A 99 -14.11 -7.62 -8.29
N ALA A 100 -13.80 -7.49 -9.57
CA ALA A 100 -14.77 -7.12 -10.60
C ALA A 100 -15.88 -8.15 -10.79
N TRP A 101 -15.61 -9.43 -10.48
CA TRP A 101 -16.62 -10.49 -10.64
C TRP A 101 -17.50 -10.68 -9.41
N LEU A 102 -17.23 -9.96 -8.32
CA LEU A 102 -17.97 -10.04 -7.03
C LEU A 102 -18.33 -11.50 -6.67
N PRO A 103 -17.35 -12.38 -6.53
CA PRO A 103 -17.60 -13.79 -6.25
C PRO A 103 -18.28 -13.97 -4.87
N PRO A 104 -18.70 -15.19 -4.50
CA PRO A 104 -19.31 -15.45 -3.20
C PRO A 104 -18.49 -14.88 -2.04
N PHE A 105 -19.15 -14.42 -0.97
CA PHE A 105 -18.59 -13.70 0.18
C PHE A 105 -17.24 -14.28 0.67
N ILE A 106 -17.15 -15.59 0.87
CA ILE A 106 -15.93 -16.24 1.40
C ILE A 106 -14.75 -16.04 0.42
N LEU A 107 -14.99 -16.10 -0.88
CA LEU A 107 -13.94 -15.90 -1.88
C LEU A 107 -13.51 -14.43 -1.95
N VAL A 108 -14.44 -13.48 -1.83
CA VAL A 108 -14.11 -12.05 -1.72
C VAL A 108 -13.28 -11.77 -0.47
N LEU A 109 -13.66 -12.38 0.66
CA LEU A 109 -12.89 -12.27 1.90
C LEU A 109 -11.45 -12.78 1.73
N LEU A 110 -11.27 -13.93 1.05
CA LEU A 110 -9.95 -14.48 0.74
C LEU A 110 -9.16 -13.59 -0.21
N ILE A 111 -9.79 -13.08 -1.29
CA ILE A 111 -9.18 -12.13 -2.22
C ILE A 111 -8.67 -10.90 -1.45
N ARG A 112 -9.48 -10.34 -0.56
CA ARG A 112 -9.10 -9.17 0.24
C ARG A 112 -8.01 -9.48 1.27
N PHE A 113 -8.02 -10.66 1.87
CA PHE A 113 -6.94 -11.11 2.74
C PHE A 113 -5.60 -11.18 1.97
N LEU A 114 -5.60 -11.84 0.81
CA LEU A 114 -4.40 -11.94 -0.03
C LEU A 114 -3.95 -10.57 -0.57
N ALA A 115 -4.89 -9.66 -0.89
CA ALA A 115 -4.58 -8.28 -1.26
C ALA A 115 -3.88 -7.53 -0.11
N GLY A 116 -4.28 -7.78 1.13
CA GLY A 116 -3.59 -7.27 2.32
C GLY A 116 -2.14 -7.78 2.41
N VAL A 117 -1.92 -9.08 2.21
CA VAL A 117 -0.57 -9.66 2.17
C VAL A 117 0.28 -9.01 1.07
N ALA A 118 -0.27 -8.88 -0.14
CA ALA A 118 0.42 -8.23 -1.27
C ALA A 118 0.78 -6.77 -0.95
N SER A 119 -0.13 -6.01 -0.33
CA SER A 119 0.12 -4.62 0.10
C SER A 119 1.25 -4.53 1.13
N ALA A 120 1.32 -5.45 2.09
CA ALA A 120 2.43 -5.54 3.04
C ALA A 120 3.76 -5.79 2.32
N GLY A 121 3.77 -6.69 1.34
CA GLY A 121 4.95 -6.95 0.50
C GLY A 121 5.41 -5.71 -0.26
N MET A 122 4.47 -4.95 -0.85
CA MET A 122 4.81 -3.71 -1.56
C MET A 122 5.40 -2.65 -0.64
N LEU A 123 4.85 -2.47 0.57
CA LEU A 123 5.42 -1.54 1.54
C LEU A 123 6.83 -1.98 1.96
N ILE A 124 7.00 -3.23 2.38
CA ILE A 124 8.26 -3.73 2.96
C ILE A 124 9.35 -3.81 1.89
N PHE A 125 9.08 -4.48 0.77
CA PHE A 125 10.09 -4.66 -0.28
C PHE A 125 10.36 -3.36 -1.03
N GLY A 126 9.33 -2.52 -1.25
CA GLY A 126 9.47 -1.22 -1.90
C GLY A 126 10.28 -0.24 -1.07
N SER A 127 9.96 -0.05 0.20
CA SER A 127 10.71 0.83 1.10
C SER A 127 12.15 0.34 1.28
N THR A 128 12.35 -0.96 1.50
CA THR A 128 13.70 -1.54 1.63
C THR A 128 14.52 -1.34 0.37
N LEU A 129 13.93 -1.55 -0.82
CA LEU A 129 14.62 -1.34 -2.09
C LEU A 129 15.02 0.13 -2.28
N ILE A 130 14.14 1.07 -1.99
CA ILE A 130 14.43 2.51 -2.06
C ILE A 130 15.55 2.89 -1.09
N MET A 131 15.46 2.45 0.17
CA MET A 131 16.47 2.74 1.20
C MET A 131 17.86 2.16 0.88
N GLN A 132 17.93 1.12 0.05
CA GLN A 132 19.20 0.61 -0.48
C GLN A 132 19.80 1.49 -1.60
N HIS A 133 19.01 2.36 -2.23
CA HIS A 133 19.44 3.17 -3.36
C HIS A 133 19.66 4.65 -3.01
N THR A 134 19.02 5.13 -1.96
CA THR A 134 19.14 6.53 -1.54
C THR A 134 18.73 6.73 -0.08
N ARG A 135 19.33 7.72 0.55
CA ARG A 135 18.92 8.27 1.86
C ARG A 135 18.42 9.69 1.73
N HIS A 136 18.24 10.16 0.49
CA HIS A 136 17.78 11.53 0.25
C HIS A 136 16.37 11.73 0.84
N PRO A 137 16.16 12.70 1.75
CA PRO A 137 14.92 12.84 2.51
C PRO A 137 13.70 13.07 1.60
N PHE A 138 13.86 13.81 0.49
CA PHE A 138 12.77 14.03 -0.47
C PHE A 138 12.35 12.76 -1.22
N VAL A 139 13.26 11.81 -1.45
CA VAL A 139 12.91 10.53 -2.09
C VAL A 139 12.11 9.66 -1.11
N LEU A 140 12.48 9.66 0.16
CA LEU A 140 11.73 8.97 1.21
C LEU A 140 10.37 9.63 1.45
N ALA A 141 10.31 10.96 1.44
CA ALA A 141 9.04 11.69 1.51
C ALA A 141 8.13 11.36 0.31
N ALA A 142 8.68 11.33 -0.91
CA ALA A 142 7.94 10.93 -2.12
C ALA A 142 7.42 9.50 -2.05
N LEU A 143 8.20 8.55 -1.52
CA LEU A 143 7.76 7.18 -1.29
C LEU A 143 6.47 7.15 -0.46
N PHE A 144 6.49 7.74 0.73
CA PHE A 144 5.36 7.71 1.66
C PHE A 144 4.19 8.61 1.21
N SER A 145 4.43 9.70 0.47
CA SER A 145 3.36 10.52 -0.12
C SER A 145 2.51 9.72 -1.11
N GLY A 146 3.07 8.65 -1.70
CA GLY A 146 2.35 7.72 -2.57
C GLY A 146 1.11 7.11 -1.91
N VAL A 147 1.11 6.91 -0.59
CA VAL A 147 -0.08 6.44 0.15
C VAL A 147 -1.21 7.45 0.05
N GLY A 148 -0.95 8.72 0.44
CA GLY A 148 -1.95 9.78 0.44
C GLY A 148 -2.44 10.12 -0.98
N ILE A 149 -1.53 10.20 -1.94
CA ILE A 149 -1.87 10.40 -3.35
C ILE A 149 -2.75 9.26 -3.86
N GLY A 150 -2.41 8.02 -3.54
CA GLY A 150 -3.19 6.86 -3.94
C GLY A 150 -4.59 6.83 -3.33
N ILE A 151 -4.73 7.24 -2.06
CA ILE A 151 -6.05 7.39 -1.41
C ILE A 151 -6.87 8.50 -2.11
N ALA A 152 -6.28 9.67 -2.34
CA ALA A 152 -6.95 10.77 -3.00
C ALA A 152 -7.40 10.39 -4.42
N LEU A 153 -6.49 9.85 -5.23
CA LEU A 153 -6.81 9.39 -6.59
C LEU A 153 -7.87 8.28 -6.61
N GLY A 154 -7.84 7.37 -5.64
CA GLY A 154 -8.83 6.31 -5.49
C GLY A 154 -10.22 6.86 -5.17
N ASN A 155 -10.32 7.84 -4.28
CA ASN A 155 -11.58 8.51 -3.95
C ASN A 155 -12.13 9.26 -5.17
N GLU A 156 -11.31 10.11 -5.81
CA GLU A 156 -11.72 10.85 -7.02
C GLU A 156 -12.14 9.91 -8.16
N TYR A 157 -11.43 8.81 -8.33
CA TYR A 157 -11.77 7.80 -9.33
C TYR A 157 -13.17 7.20 -9.08
N VAL A 158 -13.49 6.85 -7.83
CA VAL A 158 -14.81 6.30 -7.49
C VAL A 158 -15.90 7.37 -7.61
N LEU A 159 -15.66 8.60 -7.14
CA LEU A 159 -16.60 9.72 -7.28
C LEU A 159 -16.89 10.03 -8.76
N ALA A 160 -15.87 10.10 -9.59
CA ALA A 160 -16.05 10.28 -11.03
C ALA A 160 -16.87 9.14 -11.66
N GLY A 161 -16.58 7.88 -11.27
CA GLY A 161 -17.34 6.75 -11.75
C GLY A 161 -18.81 6.78 -11.35
N LEU A 162 -19.12 7.21 -10.14
CA LEU A 162 -20.49 7.40 -9.68
C LEU A 162 -21.21 8.52 -10.43
N HIS A 163 -20.51 9.61 -10.77
CA HIS A 163 -21.08 10.66 -11.62
C HIS A 163 -21.51 10.15 -13.00
N PHE A 164 -20.78 9.17 -13.55
CA PHE A 164 -21.14 8.49 -14.80
C PHE A 164 -22.01 7.25 -14.60
N ALA A 165 -22.59 7.05 -13.42
CA ALA A 165 -23.42 5.91 -13.07
C ALA A 165 -22.76 4.55 -13.34
N LEU A 166 -21.44 4.43 -13.17
CA LEU A 166 -20.71 3.19 -13.36
C LEU A 166 -20.98 2.22 -12.20
N SER A 167 -21.12 0.94 -12.53
CA SER A 167 -21.27 -0.12 -11.54
C SER A 167 -19.96 -0.40 -10.78
N SER A 168 -20.06 -0.99 -9.60
CA SER A 168 -18.89 -1.44 -8.83
C SER A 168 -18.02 -2.40 -9.64
N GLN A 169 -18.63 -3.27 -10.45
CA GLN A 169 -17.91 -4.16 -11.37
C GLN A 169 -17.03 -3.38 -12.35
N THR A 170 -17.57 -2.36 -13.02
CA THR A 170 -16.83 -1.52 -13.97
C THR A 170 -15.71 -0.75 -13.28
N LEU A 171 -15.97 -0.24 -12.09
CA LEU A 171 -14.97 0.44 -11.26
C LEU A 171 -13.81 -0.49 -10.85
N TRP A 172 -14.11 -1.72 -10.44
CA TRP A 172 -13.05 -2.70 -10.15
C TRP A 172 -12.24 -3.09 -11.38
N GLN A 173 -12.89 -3.25 -12.57
CA GLN A 173 -12.20 -3.51 -13.83
C GLN A 173 -11.25 -2.37 -14.21
N GLY A 174 -11.72 -1.13 -14.14
CA GLY A 174 -10.91 0.05 -14.41
C GLY A 174 -9.74 0.19 -13.44
N ALA A 175 -9.96 -0.06 -12.14
CA ALA A 175 -8.89 -0.08 -11.14
C ALA A 175 -7.86 -1.19 -11.41
N GLY A 176 -8.29 -2.36 -11.86
CA GLY A 176 -7.41 -3.44 -12.30
C GLY A 176 -6.56 -3.05 -13.50
N ALA A 177 -7.17 -2.42 -14.52
CA ALA A 177 -6.46 -1.91 -15.68
C ALA A 177 -5.43 -0.82 -15.30
N LEU A 178 -5.81 0.13 -14.44
CA LEU A 178 -4.90 1.15 -13.91
C LEU A 178 -3.73 0.52 -13.16
N SER A 179 -4.00 -0.50 -12.34
CA SER A 179 -2.97 -1.25 -11.62
C SER A 179 -1.99 -1.93 -12.58
N GLY A 180 -2.47 -2.47 -13.70
CA GLY A 180 -1.64 -3.03 -14.78
C GLY A 180 -0.72 -1.99 -15.42
N MET A 181 -1.25 -0.79 -15.73
CA MET A 181 -0.44 0.31 -16.26
C MET A 181 0.63 0.76 -15.24
N MET A 182 0.26 0.86 -13.97
CA MET A 182 1.22 1.20 -12.90
C MET A 182 2.29 0.12 -12.74
N LEU A 183 1.95 -1.17 -12.88
CA LEU A 183 2.93 -2.26 -12.85
C LEU A 183 3.94 -2.13 -13.99
N ILE A 184 3.51 -1.79 -15.20
CA ILE A 184 4.42 -1.51 -16.33
C ILE A 184 5.33 -0.33 -15.99
N ALA A 185 4.78 0.78 -15.50
CA ALA A 185 5.57 1.94 -15.09
C ALA A 185 6.59 1.59 -13.99
N LEU A 186 6.22 0.76 -13.02
CA LEU A 186 7.12 0.28 -11.97
C LEU A 186 8.29 -0.55 -12.54
N THR A 187 8.04 -1.41 -13.54
CA THR A 187 9.11 -2.19 -14.17
C THR A 187 10.10 -1.30 -14.93
N LEU A 188 9.59 -0.29 -15.63
CA LEU A 188 10.40 0.65 -16.40
C LEU A 188 11.23 1.60 -15.53
N LEU A 189 10.68 2.03 -14.39
CA LEU A 189 11.33 2.96 -13.47
C LEU A 189 12.20 2.29 -12.41
N MET A 190 12.25 0.95 -12.40
CA MET A 190 12.95 0.20 -11.35
C MET A 190 14.43 0.59 -11.25
N PRO A 191 14.91 1.01 -10.06
CA PRO A 191 16.29 1.46 -9.88
C PRO A 191 17.31 0.39 -10.29
N SER A 192 18.43 0.78 -10.91
CA SER A 192 19.47 -0.17 -11.35
C SER A 192 20.21 -0.78 -10.16
N LYS A 193 20.58 -2.08 -10.25
CA LYS A 193 21.38 -2.79 -9.22
C LYS A 193 22.75 -2.16 -8.96
N LYS A 194 23.31 -1.45 -9.95
CA LYS A 194 24.68 -0.89 -9.90
C LYS A 194 24.81 0.29 -8.93
N HIS A 195 23.72 0.88 -8.46
CA HIS A 195 23.71 2.08 -7.61
C HIS A 195 23.26 1.81 -6.16
N ALA A 196 23.26 0.55 -5.73
CA ALA A 196 22.93 0.23 -4.35
C ALA A 196 24.00 0.77 -3.39
N ILE A 197 23.58 1.49 -2.35
CA ILE A 197 24.45 2.04 -1.31
C ILE A 197 24.77 0.94 -0.30
N ALA A 198 26.03 0.89 0.14
CA ALA A 198 26.45 -0.05 1.18
C ALA A 198 25.61 0.11 2.46
N PRO A 199 25.24 -0.99 3.13
CA PRO A 199 24.54 -0.92 4.41
C PRO A 199 25.31 -0.06 5.42
N MET A 200 24.65 0.90 6.05
CA MET A 200 25.26 1.65 7.13
C MET A 200 25.38 0.72 8.35
N PRO A 201 26.54 0.66 9.00
CA PRO A 201 26.64 -0.01 10.28
C PRO A 201 25.56 0.57 11.21
N LEU A 202 24.75 -0.29 11.81
CA LEU A 202 23.81 0.15 12.84
C LEU A 202 24.63 0.85 13.93
N ALA A 203 24.39 2.15 14.12
CA ALA A 203 24.94 2.84 15.28
C ALA A 203 24.50 2.05 16.51
N LYS A 204 25.45 1.68 17.38
CA LYS A 204 25.11 1.08 18.67
C LYS A 204 24.26 2.11 19.40
N THR A 205 22.95 1.91 19.42
CA THR A 205 22.03 2.78 20.15
C THR A 205 22.26 2.53 21.63
N GLU A 206 23.07 3.37 22.24
CA GLU A 206 23.18 3.44 23.69
C GLU A 206 21.89 4.09 24.21
N GLN A 207 21.07 3.34 24.86
CA GLN A 207 19.84 3.66 25.57
C GLN A 207 18.55 3.42 24.79
N GLN A 208 17.96 2.30 25.12
CA GLN A 208 16.57 2.02 24.82
C GLN A 208 15.69 2.85 25.80
N ILE A 209 15.28 4.05 25.38
CA ILE A 209 14.53 5.01 26.21
C ILE A 209 13.14 4.47 26.58
N MET A 210 12.61 3.55 25.79
CA MET A 210 11.27 3.00 25.98
C MET A 210 11.24 1.50 25.68
N SER A 211 10.49 0.73 26.49
CA SER A 211 10.28 -0.69 26.27
C SER A 211 9.61 -0.92 24.91
N TRP A 212 10.11 -1.88 24.13
CA TRP A 212 9.54 -2.22 22.83
C TRP A 212 8.06 -2.65 22.90
N TRP A 213 7.64 -3.26 24.01
CA TRP A 213 6.24 -3.58 24.26
C TRP A 213 5.35 -2.34 24.38
N LEU A 214 5.82 -1.32 25.10
CA LEU A 214 5.09 -0.06 25.24
C LEU A 214 4.98 0.64 23.89
N LEU A 215 6.05 0.65 23.10
CA LEU A 215 6.04 1.17 21.73
C LEU A 215 5.03 0.43 20.86
N ALA A 216 5.01 -0.91 20.93
CA ALA A 216 4.09 -1.75 20.15
C ALA A 216 2.62 -1.48 20.53
N ILE A 217 2.33 -1.34 21.83
CA ILE A 217 0.98 -1.02 22.32
C ILE A 217 0.54 0.36 21.85
N LEU A 218 1.37 1.40 22.03
CA LEU A 218 1.04 2.77 21.63
C LEU A 218 0.83 2.87 20.12
N TYR A 219 1.70 2.24 19.33
CA TYR A 219 1.57 2.21 17.89
C TYR A 219 0.34 1.42 17.42
N GLY A 220 0.05 0.30 18.10
CA GLY A 220 -1.15 -0.52 17.86
C GLY A 220 -2.43 0.24 18.16
N LEU A 221 -2.52 0.95 19.27
CA LEU A 221 -3.69 1.77 19.63
C LEU A 221 -3.90 2.93 18.64
N ALA A 222 -2.82 3.61 18.24
CA ALA A 222 -2.88 4.67 17.24
C ALA A 222 -3.37 4.12 15.88
N GLY A 223 -2.84 2.97 15.45
CA GLY A 223 -3.26 2.27 14.23
C GLY A 223 -4.72 1.83 14.29
N PHE A 224 -5.17 1.31 15.43
CA PHE A 224 -6.56 0.91 15.63
C PHE A 224 -7.54 2.08 15.48
N GLY A 225 -7.27 3.21 16.14
CA GLY A 225 -8.09 4.42 16.02
C GLY A 225 -8.13 4.95 14.58
N TYR A 226 -6.96 5.02 13.92
CA TYR A 226 -6.87 5.47 12.54
C TYR A 226 -7.69 4.59 11.58
N ILE A 227 -7.61 3.25 11.71
CA ILE A 227 -8.19 2.34 10.74
C ILE A 227 -9.73 2.37 10.77
N ILE A 228 -10.33 2.56 11.93
CA ILE A 228 -11.80 2.68 12.07
C ILE A 228 -12.28 3.89 11.29
N VAL A 229 -11.71 5.05 11.54
CA VAL A 229 -12.07 6.30 10.85
C VAL A 229 -11.82 6.16 9.35
N ALA A 230 -10.63 5.70 8.93
CA ALA A 230 -10.28 5.56 7.54
C ALA A 230 -11.19 4.59 6.77
N THR A 231 -11.75 3.58 7.43
CA THR A 231 -12.64 2.58 6.78
C THR A 231 -14.06 3.10 6.60
N TYR A 232 -14.60 3.78 7.61
CA TYR A 232 -16.01 4.11 7.63
C TYR A 232 -16.33 5.57 7.32
N LEU A 233 -15.30 6.45 7.19
CA LEU A 233 -15.50 7.87 6.89
C LEU A 233 -16.33 8.12 5.63
N PRO A 234 -16.13 7.45 4.48
CA PRO A 234 -16.96 7.67 3.30
C PRO A 234 -18.42 7.25 3.49
N LEU A 235 -18.67 6.20 4.27
CA LEU A 235 -20.03 5.79 4.59
C LEU A 235 -20.71 6.82 5.47
N MET A 236 -20.03 7.30 6.52
CA MET A 236 -20.54 8.34 7.41
C MET A 236 -20.80 9.65 6.67
N ALA A 237 -19.92 10.03 5.73
CA ALA A 237 -20.11 11.22 4.90
C ALA A 237 -21.35 11.10 4.02
N LYS A 238 -21.57 9.95 3.41
CA LYS A 238 -22.78 9.66 2.61
C LYS A 238 -24.04 9.74 3.46
N ASP A 239 -24.05 9.13 4.65
CA ASP A 239 -25.20 9.17 5.57
C ASP A 239 -25.49 10.58 6.08
N ALA A 240 -24.49 11.46 6.15
CA ALA A 240 -24.60 12.87 6.47
C ALA A 240 -25.00 13.75 5.25
N GLY A 241 -25.33 13.15 4.11
CA GLY A 241 -25.75 13.88 2.91
C GLY A 241 -24.62 14.60 2.16
N GLN A 242 -23.38 14.24 2.45
CA GLN A 242 -22.21 14.73 1.68
C GLN A 242 -22.01 13.86 0.43
N PRO A 243 -21.56 14.45 -0.68
CA PRO A 243 -21.33 13.73 -1.93
C PRO A 243 -20.22 12.66 -1.80
#